data_a6b366b32f9dbb0d764bdd0288686e58
#
_entry.id   a6b366b32f9dbb0d764bdd0288686e58
#
_cell.length_a   1.000
_cell.length_b   1.000
_cell.length_c   1.000
_cell.angle_alpha   90.00
_cell.angle_beta   90.00
_cell.angle_gamma   90.00
#
_symmetry.space_group_name_H-M   'P 1'
#
loop_
_entity.id
_entity.type
_entity.pdbx_description
1 polymer ?
#
loop_
_entity_poly.entity_id
_entity_poly.type
_entity_poly.pdbx_seq_one_letter_code
_entity_poly.pdbx_strand_id
1 'polypeptide(L)'
;MNPGENNHALRVIRRILRVNDAGERGGVAMYEAQLVIARWRCREVSSFLESTRDHEADHARRFRALMPARGAKVCRLPWIWTVGATLMGGATALFGARAVYLCTEVVERGVHQHLSVQLAFVRQHDPELAALIESVAADEAEHYEHAVRMRGDRRAPLSDLFDLAITASTEALMWLSTRGDVARLARRLELEGLAP
;
A
#
# COMPACT_ATOMS: atom_id res chain seq x y z
N MET A 1 -26.94 14.80 11.04
CA MET A 1 -25.47 14.91 11.28
C MET A 1 -25.13 16.37 11.50
N ASN A 2 -24.43 16.69 12.59
CA ASN A 2 -24.05 18.06 12.96
C ASN A 2 -23.02 18.60 11.94
N PRO A 3 -23.04 19.88 11.51
CA PRO A 3 -22.05 20.45 10.57
C PRO A 3 -20.59 20.23 10.98
N GLY A 4 -20.31 20.18 12.29
CA GLY A 4 -18.97 19.87 12.81
C GLY A 4 -18.50 18.44 12.54
N GLU A 5 -19.39 17.48 12.68
CA GLU A 5 -19.12 16.04 12.43
C GLU A 5 -18.89 15.77 10.96
N ASN A 6 -19.67 16.41 10.08
CA ASN A 6 -19.50 16.28 8.63
C ASN A 6 -18.14 16.84 8.17
N ASN A 7 -17.72 17.98 8.70
CA ASN A 7 -16.39 18.55 8.41
C ASN A 7 -15.24 17.67 8.95
N HIS A 8 -15.47 16.97 10.06
CA HIS A 8 -14.48 16.03 10.60
C HIS A 8 -14.34 14.80 9.71
N ALA A 9 -15.45 14.13 9.39
CA ALA A 9 -15.47 12.95 8.53
C ALA A 9 -14.81 13.24 7.18
N LEU A 10 -15.13 14.37 6.55
CA LEU A 10 -14.54 14.76 5.29
C LEU A 10 -13.00 14.98 5.36
N ARG A 11 -12.48 15.47 6.49
CA ARG A 11 -11.01 15.58 6.68
C ARG A 11 -10.33 14.22 6.76
N VAL A 12 -10.96 13.25 7.43
CA VAL A 12 -10.45 11.87 7.52
C VAL A 12 -10.48 11.21 6.14
N ILE A 13 -11.59 11.28 5.43
CA ILE A 13 -11.76 10.76 4.05
C ILE A 13 -10.68 11.31 3.11
N ARG A 14 -10.41 12.61 3.16
CA ARG A 14 -9.35 13.25 2.35
C ARG A 14 -7.95 12.71 2.65
N ARG A 15 -7.68 12.33 3.91
CA ARG A 15 -6.40 11.70 4.29
C ARG A 15 -6.34 10.27 3.80
N ILE A 16 -7.40 9.49 3.97
CA ILE A 16 -7.52 8.11 3.47
C ILE A 16 -7.20 8.08 1.97
N LEU A 17 -7.90 8.89 1.18
CA LEU A 17 -7.67 8.97 -0.26
C LEU A 17 -6.23 9.34 -0.63
N ARG A 18 -5.63 10.28 0.10
CA ARG A 18 -4.25 10.70 -0.15
C ARG A 18 -3.23 9.62 0.17
N VAL A 19 -3.43 8.92 1.27
CA VAL A 19 -2.54 7.85 1.73
C VAL A 19 -2.61 6.68 0.75
N ASN A 20 -3.81 6.25 0.39
CA ASN A 20 -3.99 5.13 -0.53
C ASN A 20 -3.46 5.48 -1.94
N ASP A 21 -3.85 6.61 -2.55
CA ASP A 21 -3.27 7.03 -3.84
C ASP A 21 -1.72 7.08 -3.82
N ALA A 22 -1.12 7.46 -2.71
CA ALA A 22 0.34 7.49 -2.59
C ALA A 22 0.93 6.07 -2.44
N GLY A 23 0.28 5.19 -1.68
CA GLY A 23 0.64 3.79 -1.50
C GLY A 23 0.63 3.03 -2.81
N GLU A 24 -0.50 3.04 -3.53
CA GLU A 24 -0.65 2.37 -4.82
C GLU A 24 0.40 2.80 -5.85
N ARG A 25 0.70 4.10 -5.91
CA ARG A 25 1.78 4.60 -6.77
C ARG A 25 3.15 4.11 -6.36
N GLY A 26 3.35 3.90 -5.08
CA GLY A 26 4.55 3.27 -4.55
C GLY A 26 4.64 1.81 -4.99
N GLY A 27 3.54 1.07 -4.88
CA GLY A 27 3.40 -0.29 -5.38
C GLY A 27 3.78 -0.40 -6.86
N VAL A 28 3.18 0.44 -7.71
CA VAL A 28 3.55 0.50 -9.14
C VAL A 28 5.05 0.67 -9.32
N ALA A 29 5.68 1.65 -8.65
CA ALA A 29 7.11 1.93 -8.81
C ALA A 29 7.99 0.78 -8.30
N MET A 30 7.59 0.13 -7.22
CA MET A 30 8.27 -1.04 -6.65
C MET A 30 8.23 -2.22 -7.63
N TYR A 31 7.03 -2.58 -8.10
CA TYR A 31 6.86 -3.72 -9.01
C TYR A 31 7.49 -3.47 -10.38
N GLU A 32 7.48 -2.24 -10.90
CA GLU A 32 8.22 -1.88 -12.12
C GLU A 32 9.74 -2.09 -11.95
N ALA A 33 10.30 -1.64 -10.83
CA ALA A 33 11.72 -1.82 -10.55
C ALA A 33 12.09 -3.30 -10.37
N GLN A 34 11.27 -4.07 -9.67
CA GLN A 34 11.43 -5.51 -9.55
C GLN A 34 11.38 -6.18 -10.92
N LEU A 35 10.43 -5.82 -11.77
CA LEU A 35 10.23 -6.40 -13.09
C LEU A 35 11.45 -6.18 -14.02
N VAL A 36 12.02 -4.97 -14.01
CA VAL A 36 13.24 -4.67 -14.80
C VAL A 36 14.37 -5.63 -14.46
N ILE A 37 14.57 -5.91 -13.18
CA ILE A 37 15.64 -6.80 -12.72
C ILE A 37 15.25 -8.28 -12.88
N ALA A 38 14.01 -8.63 -12.58
CA ALA A 38 13.51 -10.00 -12.67
C ALA A 38 13.64 -10.59 -14.08
N ARG A 39 13.47 -9.79 -15.13
CA ARG A 39 13.60 -10.24 -16.52
C ARG A 39 14.93 -10.91 -16.86
N TRP A 40 15.97 -10.64 -16.11
CA TRP A 40 17.29 -11.29 -16.31
C TRP A 40 17.75 -12.09 -15.07
N ARG A 41 17.26 -11.80 -13.86
CA ARG A 41 17.71 -12.42 -12.61
C ARG A 41 16.84 -13.59 -12.15
N CYS A 42 15.51 -13.49 -12.32
CA CYS A 42 14.51 -14.45 -11.84
C CYS A 42 13.23 -14.36 -12.69
N ARG A 43 13.32 -14.78 -13.93
CA ARG A 43 12.27 -14.63 -14.94
C ARG A 43 10.93 -15.26 -14.56
N GLU A 44 10.96 -16.27 -13.70
CA GLU A 44 9.79 -16.99 -13.21
C GLU A 44 8.79 -16.13 -12.47
N VAL A 45 9.21 -14.99 -11.91
CA VAL A 45 8.30 -14.06 -11.21
C VAL A 45 7.71 -12.98 -12.12
N SER A 46 8.15 -12.88 -13.38
CA SER A 46 7.80 -11.73 -14.23
C SER A 46 6.30 -11.60 -14.48
N SER A 47 5.60 -12.69 -14.74
CA SER A 47 4.14 -12.65 -14.98
C SER A 47 3.36 -12.22 -13.75
N PHE A 48 3.78 -12.67 -12.57
CA PHE A 48 3.21 -12.22 -11.30
C PHE A 48 3.41 -10.72 -11.12
N LEU A 49 4.65 -10.24 -11.28
CA LEU A 49 4.97 -8.81 -11.13
C LEU A 49 4.23 -7.92 -12.14
N GLU A 50 4.06 -8.38 -13.39
CA GLU A 50 3.29 -7.67 -14.40
C GLU A 50 1.82 -7.53 -14.00
N SER A 51 1.19 -8.62 -13.57
CA SER A 51 -0.20 -8.63 -13.12
C SER A 51 -0.40 -7.74 -11.90
N THR A 52 0.45 -7.90 -10.87
CA THR A 52 0.33 -7.11 -9.63
C THR A 52 0.53 -5.62 -9.90
N ARG A 53 1.56 -5.23 -10.67
CA ARG A 53 1.76 -3.84 -11.09
C ARG A 53 0.53 -3.24 -11.78
N ASP A 54 -0.13 -4.01 -12.64
CA ASP A 54 -1.30 -3.54 -13.38
C ASP A 54 -2.51 -3.35 -12.45
N HIS A 55 -2.67 -4.21 -11.42
CA HIS A 55 -3.65 -4.02 -10.35
C HIS A 55 -3.37 -2.74 -9.56
N GLU A 56 -2.12 -2.53 -9.09
CA GLU A 56 -1.73 -1.30 -8.39
C GLU A 56 -2.04 -0.02 -9.22
N ALA A 57 -1.76 -0.07 -10.52
CA ALA A 57 -2.05 1.04 -11.42
C ALA A 57 -3.56 1.29 -11.56
N ASP A 58 -4.38 0.24 -11.53
CA ASP A 58 -5.84 0.37 -11.52
C ASP A 58 -6.33 0.95 -10.19
N HIS A 59 -5.86 0.43 -9.07
CA HIS A 59 -6.18 0.92 -7.73
C HIS A 59 -5.87 2.42 -7.61
N ALA A 60 -4.66 2.83 -8.01
CA ALA A 60 -4.26 4.25 -8.03
C ALA A 60 -5.21 5.12 -8.86
N ARG A 61 -5.65 4.64 -10.03
CA ARG A 61 -6.62 5.37 -10.87
C ARG A 61 -7.97 5.51 -10.18
N ARG A 62 -8.46 4.42 -9.56
CA ARG A 62 -9.76 4.38 -8.88
C ARG A 62 -9.77 5.29 -7.65
N PHE A 63 -8.76 5.24 -6.79
CA PHE A 63 -8.63 6.18 -5.66
C PHE A 63 -8.54 7.63 -6.14
N ARG A 64 -7.76 7.87 -7.19
CA ARG A 64 -7.60 9.21 -7.78
C ARG A 64 -8.91 9.76 -8.32
N ALA A 65 -9.77 8.93 -8.92
CA ALA A 65 -11.05 9.34 -9.47
C ALA A 65 -12.02 9.86 -8.39
N LEU A 66 -11.93 9.35 -7.16
CA LEU A 66 -12.78 9.79 -6.04
C LEU A 66 -12.34 11.11 -5.39
N MET A 67 -11.09 11.55 -5.62
CA MET A 67 -10.51 12.71 -4.94
C MET A 67 -11.22 14.04 -5.21
N PRO A 68 -11.55 14.41 -6.48
CA PRO A 68 -12.13 15.71 -6.77
C PRO A 68 -13.45 15.97 -6.05
N ALA A 69 -14.36 15.02 -6.08
CA ALA A 69 -15.68 15.12 -5.44
C ALA A 69 -15.59 15.34 -3.92
N ARG A 70 -14.49 14.90 -3.29
CA ARG A 70 -14.24 15.01 -1.85
C ARG A 70 -13.29 16.15 -1.50
N GLY A 71 -12.79 16.89 -2.48
CA GLY A 71 -11.80 17.96 -2.32
C GLY A 71 -10.47 17.45 -1.74
N ALA A 72 -10.15 16.17 -1.97
CA ALA A 72 -8.87 15.59 -1.61
C ALA A 72 -7.78 16.04 -2.59
N LYS A 73 -6.55 16.19 -2.07
CA LYS A 73 -5.38 16.57 -2.88
C LYS A 73 -4.37 15.46 -2.84
N VAL A 74 -3.69 15.23 -3.95
CA VAL A 74 -2.60 14.28 -4.07
C VAL A 74 -1.48 14.54 -3.06
N CYS A 75 -0.66 13.54 -2.80
CA CYS A 75 0.54 13.66 -2.01
C CYS A 75 1.43 14.79 -2.56
N ARG A 76 2.03 15.58 -1.66
CA ARG A 76 2.89 16.73 -2.06
C ARG A 76 4.31 16.33 -2.45
N LEU A 77 4.74 15.15 -2.04
CA LEU A 77 6.10 14.65 -2.26
C LEU A 77 6.06 13.24 -2.89
N PRO A 78 5.37 13.07 -4.05
CA PRO A 78 5.19 11.76 -4.67
C PRO A 78 6.53 11.14 -5.09
N TRP A 79 7.52 11.95 -5.43
CA TRP A 79 8.83 11.49 -5.86
C TRP A 79 9.61 10.77 -4.76
N ILE A 80 9.44 11.14 -3.48
CA ILE A 80 10.08 10.45 -2.35
C ILE A 80 9.61 9.00 -2.32
N TRP A 81 8.29 8.81 -2.45
CA TRP A 81 7.67 7.50 -2.48
C TRP A 81 8.13 6.69 -3.69
N THR A 82 8.09 7.29 -4.88
CA THR A 82 8.54 6.63 -6.11
C THR A 82 10.01 6.21 -6.02
N VAL A 83 10.91 7.11 -5.62
CA VAL A 83 12.35 6.80 -5.52
C VAL A 83 12.60 5.71 -4.46
N GLY A 84 12.02 5.83 -3.27
CA GLY A 84 12.21 4.85 -2.20
C GLY A 84 11.68 3.47 -2.58
N ALA A 85 10.48 3.40 -3.16
CA ALA A 85 9.87 2.15 -3.61
C ALA A 85 10.66 1.52 -4.78
N THR A 86 11.17 2.32 -5.71
CA THR A 86 12.04 1.86 -6.80
C THR A 86 13.33 1.25 -6.24
N LEU A 87 13.97 1.90 -5.28
CA LEU A 87 15.20 1.37 -4.66
C LEU A 87 14.94 0.08 -3.89
N MET A 88 13.86 0.02 -3.13
CA MET A 88 13.46 -1.18 -2.38
C MET A 88 13.13 -2.35 -3.33
N GLY A 89 12.32 -2.09 -4.36
CA GLY A 89 11.97 -3.10 -5.37
C GLY A 89 13.19 -3.60 -6.11
N GLY A 90 14.05 -2.70 -6.59
CA GLY A 90 15.29 -3.07 -7.26
C GLY A 90 16.22 -3.90 -6.36
N ALA A 91 16.41 -3.47 -5.12
CA ALA A 91 17.25 -4.19 -4.16
C ALA A 91 16.72 -5.62 -3.92
N THR A 92 15.42 -5.78 -3.65
CA THR A 92 14.84 -7.10 -3.39
C THR A 92 14.93 -8.03 -4.60
N ALA A 93 14.73 -7.54 -5.82
CA ALA A 93 14.84 -8.34 -7.04
C ALA A 93 16.28 -8.84 -7.31
N LEU A 94 17.31 -8.09 -6.90
CA LEU A 94 18.70 -8.55 -6.99
C LEU A 94 18.97 -9.80 -6.16
N PHE A 95 18.26 -10.02 -5.06
CA PHE A 95 18.35 -11.23 -4.24
C PHE A 95 17.51 -12.42 -4.79
N GLY A 96 16.77 -12.21 -5.89
CA GLY A 96 16.05 -13.25 -6.62
C GLY A 96 14.60 -13.45 -6.15
N ALA A 97 13.94 -14.44 -6.74
CA ALA A 97 12.49 -14.69 -6.62
C ALA A 97 11.96 -14.71 -5.18
N ARG A 98 12.67 -15.36 -4.27
CA ARG A 98 12.23 -15.47 -2.88
C ARG A 98 12.21 -14.12 -2.15
N ALA A 99 13.18 -13.25 -2.43
CA ALA A 99 13.21 -11.92 -1.85
C ALA A 99 12.11 -11.01 -2.44
N VAL A 100 11.78 -11.20 -3.72
CA VAL A 100 10.62 -10.56 -4.35
C VAL A 100 9.34 -10.96 -3.64
N TYR A 101 9.07 -12.25 -3.48
CA TYR A 101 7.87 -12.72 -2.78
C TYR A 101 7.82 -12.31 -1.31
N LEU A 102 8.98 -12.30 -0.61
CA LEU A 102 9.02 -11.78 0.76
C LEU A 102 8.69 -10.29 0.80
N CYS A 103 9.18 -9.50 -0.14
CA CYS A 103 8.87 -8.07 -0.24
C CYS A 103 7.37 -7.86 -0.43
N THR A 104 6.75 -8.55 -1.38
CA THR A 104 5.30 -8.50 -1.59
C THR A 104 4.56 -8.91 -0.32
N GLU A 105 4.87 -10.06 0.30
CA GLU A 105 4.23 -10.51 1.53
C GLU A 105 4.25 -9.46 2.65
N VAL A 106 5.39 -8.80 2.85
CA VAL A 106 5.55 -7.80 3.92
C VAL A 106 4.76 -6.52 3.61
N VAL A 107 4.83 -6.05 2.37
CA VAL A 107 4.13 -4.83 1.93
C VAL A 107 2.62 -5.05 1.99
N GLU A 108 2.10 -6.14 1.40
CA GLU A 108 0.65 -6.41 1.36
C GLU A 108 0.06 -6.68 2.74
N ARG A 109 0.82 -7.31 3.64
CA ARG A 109 0.41 -7.44 5.05
C ARG A 109 0.18 -6.06 5.68
N GLY A 110 1.08 -5.11 5.44
CA GLY A 110 0.93 -3.73 5.94
C GLY A 110 -0.26 -3.01 5.31
N VAL A 111 -0.43 -3.12 3.99
CA VAL A 111 -1.56 -2.54 3.26
C VAL A 111 -2.88 -3.09 3.79
N HIS A 112 -3.00 -4.41 3.95
CA HIS A 112 -4.20 -5.05 4.48
C HIS A 112 -4.59 -4.52 5.87
N GLN A 113 -3.61 -4.34 6.78
CA GLN A 113 -3.85 -3.74 8.09
C GLN A 113 -4.38 -2.31 7.99
N HIS A 114 -3.80 -1.49 7.13
CA HIS A 114 -4.24 -0.11 6.91
C HIS A 114 -5.65 -0.03 6.32
N LEU A 115 -5.95 -0.85 5.32
CA LEU A 115 -7.26 -0.87 4.67
C LEU A 115 -8.37 -1.34 5.63
N SER A 116 -8.10 -2.35 6.47
CA SER A 116 -9.09 -2.88 7.42
C SER A 116 -9.53 -1.82 8.43
N VAL A 117 -8.58 -1.04 8.96
CA VAL A 117 -8.86 0.05 9.90
C VAL A 117 -9.62 1.19 9.22
N GLN A 118 -9.23 1.56 8.00
CA GLN A 118 -9.91 2.59 7.23
C GLN A 118 -11.35 2.18 6.89
N LEU A 119 -11.56 0.90 6.56
CA LEU A 119 -12.86 0.37 6.15
C LEU A 119 -13.91 0.52 7.25
N ALA A 120 -13.54 0.29 8.51
CA ALA A 120 -14.44 0.48 9.65
C ALA A 120 -15.00 1.91 9.73
N PHE A 121 -14.17 2.90 9.41
CA PHE A 121 -14.56 4.31 9.38
C PHE A 121 -15.41 4.66 8.14
N VAL A 122 -14.94 4.29 6.93
CA VAL A 122 -15.60 4.75 5.70
C VAL A 122 -16.95 4.08 5.45
N ARG A 123 -17.20 2.87 5.96
CA ARG A 123 -18.52 2.23 5.90
C ARG A 123 -19.63 3.11 6.48
N GLN A 124 -19.30 3.91 7.48
CA GLN A 124 -20.27 4.80 8.14
C GLN A 124 -20.38 6.18 7.47
N HIS A 125 -19.34 6.61 6.75
CA HIS A 125 -19.24 8.01 6.31
C HIS A 125 -19.16 8.17 4.77
N ASP A 126 -18.74 7.13 4.03
CA ASP A 126 -18.57 7.18 2.57
C ASP A 126 -18.71 5.77 1.96
N PRO A 127 -19.93 5.32 1.68
CA PRO A 127 -20.17 3.97 1.14
C PRO A 127 -19.48 3.70 -0.20
N GLU A 128 -19.29 4.71 -1.06
CA GLU A 128 -18.61 4.56 -2.34
C GLU A 128 -17.13 4.29 -2.14
N LEU A 129 -16.48 5.01 -1.22
CA LEU A 129 -15.09 4.76 -0.85
C LEU A 129 -14.95 3.40 -0.13
N ALA A 130 -15.94 3.02 0.68
CA ALA A 130 -15.93 1.71 1.33
C ALA A 130 -15.94 0.58 0.31
N ALA A 131 -16.81 0.64 -0.69
CA ALA A 131 -16.87 -0.37 -1.76
C ALA A 131 -15.55 -0.44 -2.56
N LEU A 132 -14.90 0.70 -2.81
CA LEU A 132 -13.60 0.71 -3.44
C LEU A 132 -12.55 0.02 -2.57
N ILE A 133 -12.45 0.37 -1.28
CA ILE A 133 -11.47 -0.22 -0.35
C ILE A 133 -11.72 -1.73 -0.19
N GLU A 134 -12.97 -2.19 -0.14
CA GLU A 134 -13.30 -3.62 -0.11
C GLU A 134 -12.80 -4.36 -1.34
N SER A 135 -12.97 -3.79 -2.52
CA SER A 135 -12.48 -4.37 -3.77
C SER A 135 -10.94 -4.44 -3.78
N VAL A 136 -10.26 -3.35 -3.43
CA VAL A 136 -8.80 -3.31 -3.36
C VAL A 136 -8.28 -4.32 -2.33
N ALA A 137 -8.87 -4.37 -1.13
CA ALA A 137 -8.45 -5.32 -0.09
C ALA A 137 -8.58 -6.79 -0.51
N ALA A 138 -9.52 -7.12 -1.41
CA ALA A 138 -9.64 -8.47 -1.97
C ALA A 138 -8.48 -8.79 -2.92
N ASP A 139 -8.12 -7.85 -3.80
CA ASP A 139 -7.00 -7.99 -4.73
C ASP A 139 -5.67 -8.10 -3.96
N GLU A 140 -5.47 -7.28 -2.91
CA GLU A 140 -4.26 -7.33 -2.05
C GLU A 140 -4.14 -8.64 -1.27
N ALA A 141 -5.27 -9.21 -0.84
CA ALA A 141 -5.27 -10.53 -0.21
C ALA A 141 -4.80 -11.62 -1.19
N GLU A 142 -5.18 -11.56 -2.45
CA GLU A 142 -4.70 -12.48 -3.48
C GLU A 142 -3.19 -12.34 -3.73
N HIS A 143 -2.67 -11.10 -3.80
CA HIS A 143 -1.24 -10.83 -3.93
C HIS A 143 -0.46 -11.41 -2.74
N TYR A 144 -0.93 -11.14 -1.52
CA TYR A 144 -0.36 -11.67 -0.29
C TYR A 144 -0.31 -13.20 -0.28
N GLU A 145 -1.45 -13.86 -0.51
CA GLU A 145 -1.56 -15.31 -0.51
C GLU A 145 -0.67 -15.96 -1.57
N HIS A 146 -0.62 -15.36 -2.76
CA HIS A 146 0.28 -15.82 -3.82
C HIS A 146 1.74 -15.73 -3.38
N ALA A 147 2.16 -14.60 -2.83
CA ALA A 147 3.52 -14.37 -2.38
C ALA A 147 3.93 -15.35 -1.25
N VAL A 148 3.08 -15.55 -0.25
CA VAL A 148 3.30 -16.52 0.83
C VAL A 148 3.47 -17.93 0.27
N ARG A 149 2.57 -18.37 -0.61
CA ARG A 149 2.59 -19.70 -1.22
C ARG A 149 3.86 -19.93 -2.04
N MET A 150 4.27 -18.96 -2.85
CA MET A 150 5.44 -19.07 -3.72
C MET A 150 6.77 -18.90 -2.99
N ARG A 151 6.80 -18.15 -1.89
CA ARG A 151 7.98 -18.04 -1.03
C ARG A 151 8.30 -19.36 -0.32
N GLY A 152 7.27 -20.12 0.08
CA GLY A 152 7.37 -21.37 0.83
C GLY A 152 7.88 -21.19 2.26
N ASP A 153 7.91 -22.29 3.03
CA ASP A 153 8.16 -22.29 4.48
C ASP A 153 9.63 -22.13 4.90
N ARG A 154 10.58 -22.20 3.98
CA ARG A 154 12.00 -22.08 4.33
C ARG A 154 12.32 -20.63 4.72
N ARG A 155 12.38 -20.35 6.02
CA ARG A 155 12.96 -19.10 6.52
C ARG A 155 14.48 -19.10 6.26
N ALA A 156 14.95 -18.14 5.45
CA ALA A 156 16.38 -17.91 5.36
C ALA A 156 16.86 -17.22 6.66
N PRO A 157 18.13 -17.42 7.08
CA PRO A 157 18.65 -16.83 8.33
C PRO A 157 18.50 -15.31 8.44
N LEU A 158 18.35 -14.62 7.30
CA LEU A 158 18.20 -13.16 7.23
C LEU A 158 16.77 -12.71 6.91
N SER A 159 15.77 -13.62 6.84
CA SER A 159 14.40 -13.26 6.46
C SER A 159 13.76 -12.27 7.43
N ASP A 160 14.01 -12.41 8.74
CA ASP A 160 13.45 -11.53 9.75
C ASP A 160 14.09 -10.11 9.68
N LEU A 161 15.36 -10.03 9.35
CA LEU A 161 16.04 -8.75 9.11
C LEU A 161 15.51 -8.07 7.84
N PHE A 162 15.27 -8.83 6.78
CA PHE A 162 14.65 -8.31 5.55
C PHE A 162 13.22 -7.84 5.79
N ASP A 163 12.40 -8.61 6.51
CA ASP A 163 11.05 -8.22 6.92
C ASP A 163 11.08 -6.88 7.68
N LEU A 164 11.90 -6.79 8.70
CA LEU A 164 12.07 -5.56 9.48
C LEU A 164 12.52 -4.37 8.60
N ALA A 165 13.48 -4.58 7.71
CA ALA A 165 14.00 -3.53 6.85
C ALA A 165 12.94 -3.04 5.84
N ILE A 166 12.17 -3.96 5.24
CA ILE A 166 11.09 -3.63 4.31
C ILE A 166 9.97 -2.88 5.05
N THR A 167 9.52 -3.40 6.19
CA THR A 167 8.48 -2.77 7.01
C THR A 167 8.89 -1.35 7.40
N ALA A 168 10.07 -1.17 7.99
CA ALA A 168 10.57 0.13 8.42
C ALA A 168 10.73 1.11 7.24
N SER A 169 11.20 0.62 6.08
CA SER A 169 11.34 1.44 4.87
C SER A 169 9.98 1.88 4.33
N THR A 170 9.01 0.97 4.27
CA THR A 170 7.65 1.26 3.80
C THR A 170 6.97 2.30 4.68
N GLU A 171 7.03 2.11 6.00
CA GLU A 171 6.44 3.07 6.95
C GLU A 171 7.13 4.44 6.91
N ALA A 172 8.47 4.47 6.83
CA ALA A 172 9.22 5.71 6.71
C ALA A 172 8.89 6.47 5.42
N LEU A 173 8.82 5.76 4.28
CA LEU A 173 8.44 6.35 2.99
C LEU A 173 7.01 6.89 3.02
N MET A 174 6.08 6.13 3.59
CA MET A 174 4.70 6.53 3.73
C MET A 174 4.56 7.76 4.63
N TRP A 175 5.28 7.80 5.76
CA TRP A 175 5.29 8.94 6.66
C TRP A 175 5.86 10.19 6.00
N LEU A 176 7.00 10.07 5.34
CA LEU A 176 7.68 11.19 4.66
C LEU A 176 6.84 11.74 3.51
N SER A 177 6.34 10.88 2.64
CA SER A 177 5.59 11.28 1.43
C SER A 177 4.26 11.94 1.77
N THR A 178 3.57 11.43 2.80
CA THR A 178 2.29 11.97 3.27
C THR A 178 2.46 13.09 4.31
N ARG A 179 3.71 13.42 4.70
CA ARG A 179 4.04 14.36 5.79
C ARG A 179 3.33 13.98 7.10
N GLY A 180 3.35 12.71 7.43
CA GLY A 180 2.76 12.15 8.65
C GLY A 180 1.23 12.08 8.63
N ASP A 181 0.57 12.19 7.47
CA ASP A 181 -0.89 11.97 7.40
C ASP A 181 -1.25 10.54 7.82
N VAL A 182 -0.41 9.55 7.53
CA VAL A 182 -0.58 8.17 8.00
C VAL A 182 -0.66 8.10 9.52
N ALA A 183 0.31 8.68 10.24
CA ALA A 183 0.34 8.69 11.70
C ALA A 183 -0.85 9.47 12.28
N ARG A 184 -1.23 10.58 11.64
CA ARG A 184 -2.42 11.35 12.04
C ARG A 184 -3.72 10.59 11.80
N LEU A 185 -3.78 9.81 10.74
CA LEU A 185 -4.92 8.95 10.43
C LEU A 185 -5.02 7.82 11.47
N ALA A 186 -3.95 7.05 11.67
CA ALA A 186 -3.91 5.97 12.66
C ALA A 186 -4.37 6.45 14.05
N ARG A 187 -3.75 7.52 14.57
CA ARG A 187 -4.14 8.09 15.87
C ARG A 187 -5.60 8.53 15.93
N ARG A 188 -6.19 8.97 14.83
CA ARG A 188 -7.61 9.36 14.78
C ARG A 188 -8.51 8.14 14.87
N LEU A 189 -8.20 7.10 14.12
CA LEU A 189 -8.98 5.86 14.12
C LEU A 189 -8.88 5.13 15.47
N GLU A 190 -7.71 5.19 16.14
CA GLU A 190 -7.53 4.74 17.52
C GLU A 190 -8.46 5.49 18.50
N LEU A 191 -8.51 6.83 18.42
CA LEU A 191 -9.37 7.65 19.27
C LEU A 191 -10.87 7.41 19.05
N GLU A 192 -11.24 6.91 17.89
CA GLU A 192 -12.62 6.53 17.54
C GLU A 192 -12.93 5.06 17.87
N GLY A 193 -11.95 4.33 18.45
CA GLY A 193 -12.11 2.91 18.82
C GLY A 193 -12.20 1.97 17.60
N LEU A 194 -11.70 2.40 16.44
CA LEU A 194 -11.76 1.67 15.18
C LEU A 194 -10.42 0.99 14.81
N ALA A 195 -9.35 1.29 15.53
CA ALA A 195 -8.07 0.60 15.41
C ALA A 195 -8.01 -0.59 16.39
N PRO A 196 -7.36 -1.72 15.99
CA PRO A 196 -7.14 -2.85 16.87
C PRO A 196 -6.21 -2.54 18.04
#